data_fa7c5b6d4724c79ef8c29b8e692cc8e5
#
_entry.id   fa7c5b6d4724c79ef8c29b8e692cc8e5
#
_cell.length_a   1.000
_cell.length_b   1.000
_cell.length_c   1.000
_cell.angle_alpha   90.00
_cell.angle_beta   90.00
_cell.angle_gamma   90.00
#
_symmetry.space_group_name_H-M   'P 1'
#
loop_
_entity.id
_entity.type
_entity.pdbx_description
1 polymer ?
#
loop_
_entity_poly.entity_id
_entity_poly.type
_entity_poly.pdbx_seq_one_letter_code
_entity_poly.pdbx_strand_id
1 'polypeptide(L)'
;TAAGFFFIALIGGLADKPNWIWGAGKANENETVFFRKVIRLNKPVKSAKLTMSCDNGFEAFINGKKVLAGGDWNAARTADVKKHLTVGRNIIAVRGWNDGSVAGLVGQLDIASNTSRHKLINTDASWRASRSKADGWESLGFDARNWTAPRVTGTLGDGPWGNVFAQAGKGSGSVPGVLNPEQLQLAKGFKAELLHIVPKGDQGSWVAMTEDHKGRLIASDQYGHLYRITPPKLGENASKIYIEKIDAPIGHAQGLLWAFDSLYVVVNGGGIAGHGSGLYRVTDTDGDDQLDKVETLQKINGGGEHGPHDVILTPDKKNLYVVAGNHTQLPAKLDAKRNPSAFEEDLLLPRQPDARGHARTIRAPGGWVCKVSPDGKKWELISS
;
A
#
# COMPACT_ATOMS: atom_id res chain seq x y z
N THR A 1 -31.24 17.33 -64.65
CA THR A 1 -31.19 16.27 -63.66
C THR A 1 -30.19 16.63 -62.56
N ALA A 2 -30.71 17.17 -61.45
CA ALA A 2 -29.93 17.52 -60.29
C ALA A 2 -29.86 16.31 -59.36
N ALA A 3 -28.66 15.79 -59.09
CA ALA A 3 -28.42 14.76 -58.10
C ALA A 3 -28.25 15.45 -56.74
N GLY A 4 -29.21 15.25 -55.88
CA GLY A 4 -29.13 15.70 -54.47
C GLY A 4 -28.28 14.71 -53.65
N PHE A 5 -27.17 15.20 -53.08
CA PHE A 5 -26.39 14.50 -52.08
C PHE A 5 -27.04 14.70 -50.71
N PHE A 6 -27.60 13.66 -50.14
CA PHE A 6 -27.97 13.61 -48.72
C PHE A 6 -26.73 13.31 -47.87
N PHE A 7 -26.25 14.29 -47.12
CA PHE A 7 -25.32 14.07 -46.04
C PHE A 7 -26.08 13.55 -44.81
N ILE A 8 -25.95 12.27 -44.52
CA ILE A 8 -26.34 11.75 -43.21
C ILE A 8 -25.15 12.03 -42.27
N ALA A 9 -25.25 13.06 -41.46
CA ALA A 9 -24.35 13.25 -40.33
C ALA A 9 -24.66 12.18 -39.29
N LEU A 10 -23.83 11.14 -39.20
CA LEU A 10 -23.80 10.28 -38.02
C LEU A 10 -23.24 11.11 -36.86
N ILE A 11 -24.13 11.68 -36.06
CA ILE A 11 -23.78 12.15 -34.74
C ILE A 11 -23.64 10.95 -33.85
N GLY A 12 -22.46 10.31 -33.92
CA GLY A 12 -21.98 9.41 -32.88
C GLY A 12 -21.73 10.25 -31.65
N GLY A 13 -22.69 10.29 -30.71
CA GLY A 13 -22.47 10.94 -29.42
C GLY A 13 -21.22 10.34 -28.78
N LEU A 14 -20.19 11.16 -28.58
CA LEU A 14 -19.10 10.84 -27.69
C LEU A 14 -19.71 10.45 -26.36
N ALA A 15 -19.51 9.20 -25.94
CA ALA A 15 -19.97 8.76 -24.61
C ALA A 15 -19.35 9.70 -23.58
N ASP A 16 -20.17 10.38 -22.79
CA ASP A 16 -19.71 11.29 -21.76
C ASP A 16 -18.75 10.56 -20.84
N LYS A 17 -17.54 11.11 -20.68
CA LYS A 17 -16.53 10.56 -19.75
C LYS A 17 -16.99 10.82 -18.31
N PRO A 18 -16.69 9.93 -17.36
CA PRO A 18 -16.93 10.19 -15.95
C PRO A 18 -16.09 11.37 -15.47
N ASN A 19 -16.64 12.13 -14.54
CA ASN A 19 -15.96 13.22 -13.89
C ASN A 19 -15.39 12.78 -12.54
N TRP A 20 -14.23 13.32 -12.18
CA TRP A 20 -13.76 13.35 -10.82
C TRP A 20 -14.65 14.27 -10.02
N ILE A 21 -15.20 13.77 -8.91
CA ILE A 21 -16.10 14.51 -8.02
C ILE A 21 -15.60 14.46 -6.59
N TRP A 22 -15.85 15.51 -5.81
CA TRP A 22 -15.60 15.54 -4.37
C TRP A 22 -16.70 16.30 -3.63
N GLY A 23 -16.64 16.34 -2.29
CA GLY A 23 -17.56 17.10 -1.48
C GLY A 23 -17.60 18.58 -1.90
N ALA A 24 -18.72 19.25 -1.64
CA ALA A 24 -18.87 20.68 -1.95
C ALA A 24 -17.75 21.52 -1.30
N GLY A 25 -17.22 22.52 -2.02
CA GLY A 25 -16.13 23.37 -1.56
C GLY A 25 -14.74 22.75 -1.70
N LYS A 26 -13.75 23.28 -0.98
CA LYS A 26 -12.36 22.80 -0.98
C LYS A 26 -12.25 21.44 -0.26
N ALA A 27 -11.41 20.56 -0.76
CA ALA A 27 -11.03 19.33 -0.07
C ALA A 27 -10.20 19.66 1.18
N ASN A 28 -10.43 18.93 2.25
CA ASN A 28 -9.62 19.01 3.46
C ASN A 28 -8.74 17.75 3.58
N GLU A 29 -7.66 17.87 4.31
CA GLU A 29 -6.85 16.73 4.70
C GLU A 29 -7.61 15.86 5.71
N ASN A 30 -7.38 14.56 5.67
CA ASN A 30 -7.99 13.57 6.57
C ASN A 30 -9.52 13.63 6.61
N GLU A 31 -10.16 13.89 5.46
CA GLU A 31 -11.62 13.92 5.39
C GLU A 31 -12.23 12.68 4.74
N THR A 32 -13.46 12.39 5.14
CA THR A 32 -14.31 11.38 4.51
C THR A 32 -15.54 12.04 3.90
N VAL A 33 -15.88 11.65 2.67
CA VAL A 33 -17.09 12.10 1.97
C VAL A 33 -17.93 10.90 1.56
N PHE A 34 -19.22 11.00 1.75
CA PHE A 34 -20.21 9.98 1.38
C PHE A 34 -20.95 10.44 0.13
N PHE A 35 -21.03 9.56 -0.87
CA PHE A 35 -21.64 9.86 -2.16
C PHE A 35 -22.78 8.88 -2.42
N ARG A 36 -23.83 9.37 -3.13
CA ARG A 36 -24.97 8.55 -3.52
C ARG A 36 -25.48 8.90 -4.90
N LYS A 37 -25.90 7.85 -5.63
CA LYS A 37 -26.59 7.96 -6.92
C LYS A 37 -27.77 7.01 -6.94
N VAL A 38 -28.96 7.53 -7.19
CA VAL A 38 -30.16 6.73 -7.47
C VAL A 38 -30.19 6.40 -8.95
N ILE A 39 -30.39 5.14 -9.29
CA ILE A 39 -30.62 4.69 -10.67
C ILE A 39 -31.91 3.87 -10.74
N ARG A 40 -32.55 3.88 -11.91
CA ARG A 40 -33.72 3.04 -12.21
C ARG A 40 -33.43 2.11 -13.37
N LEU A 41 -33.77 0.84 -13.20
CA LEU A 41 -33.65 -0.20 -14.20
C LEU A 41 -35.05 -0.68 -14.56
N ASN A 42 -35.40 -0.58 -15.85
CA ASN A 42 -36.73 -0.97 -16.33
C ASN A 42 -36.83 -2.45 -16.66
N LYS A 43 -35.68 -3.15 -16.79
CA LYS A 43 -35.60 -4.57 -17.15
C LYS A 43 -34.40 -5.22 -16.43
N PRO A 44 -34.37 -6.55 -16.27
CA PRO A 44 -33.18 -7.25 -15.80
C PRO A 44 -31.97 -6.98 -16.71
N VAL A 45 -30.80 -6.91 -16.11
CA VAL A 45 -29.54 -6.62 -16.83
C VAL A 45 -28.83 -7.92 -17.23
N LYS A 46 -28.20 -7.92 -18.40
CA LYS A 46 -27.38 -9.04 -18.89
C LYS A 46 -26.04 -9.09 -18.18
N SER A 47 -25.39 -7.94 -18.03
CA SER A 47 -24.14 -7.75 -17.28
C SER A 47 -24.11 -6.35 -16.68
N ALA A 48 -23.35 -6.18 -15.59
CA ALA A 48 -23.14 -4.88 -14.98
C ALA A 48 -21.74 -4.83 -14.35
N LYS A 49 -20.91 -3.93 -14.86
CA LYS A 49 -19.52 -3.75 -14.45
C LYS A 49 -19.32 -2.39 -13.83
N LEU A 50 -18.95 -2.35 -12.55
CA LEU A 50 -18.60 -1.13 -11.84
C LEU A 50 -17.09 -0.94 -11.85
N THR A 51 -16.61 0.21 -12.33
CA THR A 51 -15.21 0.61 -12.31
C THR A 51 -15.09 1.92 -11.55
N MET A 52 -14.21 1.99 -10.54
CA MET A 52 -14.03 3.19 -9.71
C MET A 52 -12.57 3.37 -9.27
N SER A 53 -12.21 4.62 -9.02
CA SER A 53 -10.99 5.02 -8.30
C SER A 53 -11.27 6.21 -7.41
N CYS A 54 -10.46 6.40 -6.37
CA CYS A 54 -10.56 7.53 -5.45
C CYS A 54 -9.19 7.88 -4.89
N ASP A 55 -8.94 9.14 -4.77
CA ASP A 55 -7.75 9.69 -4.11
C ASP A 55 -8.15 10.14 -2.67
N ASN A 56 -7.76 9.38 -1.59
CA ASN A 56 -6.83 8.24 -1.58
C ASN A 56 -7.53 6.87 -1.62
N GLY A 57 -8.76 6.73 -1.23
CA GLY A 57 -9.39 5.43 -1.19
C GLY A 57 -10.91 5.47 -1.09
N PHE A 58 -11.56 4.32 -1.30
CA PHE A 58 -13.02 4.22 -1.28
C PHE A 58 -13.54 2.85 -0.91
N GLU A 59 -14.81 2.83 -0.49
CA GLU A 59 -15.69 1.66 -0.40
C GLU A 59 -16.98 1.94 -1.15
N ALA A 60 -17.37 1.05 -2.07
CA ALA A 60 -18.59 1.18 -2.85
C ALA A 60 -19.62 0.09 -2.51
N PHE A 61 -20.86 0.50 -2.48
CA PHE A 61 -22.02 -0.31 -2.11
C PHE A 61 -23.07 -0.24 -3.21
N ILE A 62 -23.74 -1.36 -3.46
CA ILE A 62 -24.97 -1.43 -4.26
C ILE A 62 -26.09 -1.93 -3.35
N ASN A 63 -27.16 -1.14 -3.21
CA ASN A 63 -28.31 -1.49 -2.38
C ASN A 63 -27.95 -1.94 -0.96
N GLY A 64 -26.96 -1.30 -0.31
CA GLY A 64 -26.48 -1.63 1.03
C GLY A 64 -25.44 -2.76 1.11
N LYS A 65 -25.11 -3.42 0.00
CA LYS A 65 -24.08 -4.48 0.00
C LYS A 65 -22.76 -3.92 -0.54
N LYS A 66 -21.68 -4.07 0.21
CA LYS A 66 -20.32 -3.71 -0.22
C LYS A 66 -19.93 -4.57 -1.42
N VAL A 67 -19.52 -3.94 -2.51
CA VAL A 67 -19.22 -4.62 -3.79
C VAL A 67 -17.81 -4.34 -4.29
N LEU A 68 -17.18 -3.25 -3.87
CA LEU A 68 -15.89 -2.82 -4.37
C LEU A 68 -15.19 -1.94 -3.34
N ALA A 69 -13.86 -2.00 -3.27
CA ALA A 69 -13.04 -1.08 -2.48
C ALA A 69 -11.68 -0.87 -3.16
N GLY A 70 -11.04 0.25 -2.87
CA GLY A 70 -9.70 0.57 -3.34
C GLY A 70 -9.03 1.60 -2.46
N GLY A 71 -7.70 1.55 -2.36
CA GLY A 71 -6.86 2.46 -1.59
C GLY A 71 -5.70 3.04 -2.40
N ASP A 72 -5.79 2.98 -3.74
CA ASP A 72 -4.79 3.52 -4.66
C ASP A 72 -5.52 4.24 -5.80
N TRP A 73 -5.30 5.54 -5.91
CA TRP A 73 -5.95 6.37 -6.92
C TRP A 73 -5.47 6.08 -8.35
N ASN A 74 -4.20 5.64 -8.51
CA ASN A 74 -3.62 5.34 -9.82
C ASN A 74 -4.30 4.17 -10.54
N ALA A 75 -5.02 3.35 -9.79
CA ALA A 75 -5.49 2.08 -10.28
C ALA A 75 -6.98 1.86 -9.98
N ALA A 76 -7.80 2.14 -10.98
CA ALA A 76 -9.22 1.90 -10.89
C ALA A 76 -9.54 0.42 -10.66
N ARG A 77 -10.41 0.16 -9.71
CA ARG A 77 -10.93 -1.17 -9.37
C ARG A 77 -12.18 -1.47 -10.16
N THR A 78 -12.38 -2.74 -10.42
CA THR A 78 -13.54 -3.22 -11.20
C THR A 78 -14.18 -4.41 -10.52
N ALA A 79 -15.52 -4.45 -10.50
CA ALA A 79 -16.30 -5.61 -10.05
C ALA A 79 -17.49 -5.88 -10.95
N ASP A 80 -17.86 -7.16 -11.11
CA ASP A 80 -19.18 -7.55 -11.60
C ASP A 80 -20.21 -7.38 -10.49
N VAL A 81 -21.14 -6.46 -10.72
CA VAL A 81 -22.18 -6.10 -9.74
C VAL A 81 -23.58 -6.52 -10.16
N LYS A 82 -23.71 -7.32 -11.25
CA LYS A 82 -24.99 -7.76 -11.77
C LYS A 82 -25.92 -8.35 -10.70
N LYS A 83 -25.40 -9.23 -9.85
CA LYS A 83 -26.18 -9.93 -8.81
C LYS A 83 -26.75 -9.01 -7.72
N HIS A 84 -26.25 -7.78 -7.63
CA HIS A 84 -26.65 -6.77 -6.64
C HIS A 84 -27.66 -5.76 -7.20
N LEU A 85 -27.96 -5.82 -8.50
CA LEU A 85 -28.91 -4.94 -9.17
C LEU A 85 -30.26 -5.64 -9.37
N THR A 86 -31.33 -4.88 -9.14
CA THR A 86 -32.72 -5.33 -9.29
C THR A 86 -33.48 -4.44 -10.28
N VAL A 87 -34.56 -4.95 -10.86
CA VAL A 87 -35.51 -4.10 -11.61
C VAL A 87 -36.12 -3.08 -10.65
N GLY A 88 -36.29 -1.88 -11.09
CA GLY A 88 -36.77 -0.76 -10.29
C GLY A 88 -35.63 0.14 -9.79
N ARG A 89 -35.79 0.65 -8.57
CA ARG A 89 -34.85 1.58 -7.94
C ARG A 89 -33.63 0.84 -7.38
N ASN A 90 -32.46 1.36 -7.67
CA ASN A 90 -31.18 0.91 -7.08
C ASN A 90 -30.40 2.12 -6.59
N ILE A 91 -29.48 1.87 -5.66
CA ILE A 91 -28.56 2.88 -5.11
C ILE A 91 -27.13 2.44 -5.36
N ILE A 92 -26.33 3.34 -5.87
CA ILE A 92 -24.87 3.28 -5.79
C ILE A 92 -24.50 4.23 -4.65
N ALA A 93 -23.82 3.73 -3.64
CA ALA A 93 -23.33 4.51 -2.52
C ALA A 93 -21.81 4.31 -2.37
N VAL A 94 -21.06 5.39 -2.09
CA VAL A 94 -19.61 5.33 -1.97
C VAL A 94 -19.17 6.15 -0.77
N ARG A 95 -18.30 5.57 0.06
CA ARG A 95 -17.51 6.28 1.04
C ARG A 95 -16.14 6.51 0.42
N GLY A 96 -15.72 7.75 0.22
CA GLY A 96 -14.38 8.13 -0.20
C GLY A 96 -13.64 8.81 0.93
N TRP A 97 -12.33 8.62 1.01
CA TRP A 97 -11.49 9.35 1.97
C TRP A 97 -10.26 9.94 1.29
N ASN A 98 -9.78 11.05 1.86
CA ASN A 98 -8.62 11.80 1.43
C ASN A 98 -7.68 11.97 2.63
N ASP A 99 -6.44 11.53 2.48
CA ASP A 99 -5.41 11.65 3.52
C ASP A 99 -4.65 12.99 3.41
N GLY A 100 -4.79 13.71 2.27
CA GLY A 100 -4.17 15.02 2.07
C GLY A 100 -4.10 15.47 0.62
N SER A 101 -3.71 16.72 0.38
CA SER A 101 -3.53 17.31 -0.94
C SER A 101 -4.82 17.43 -1.76
N VAL A 102 -4.85 16.90 -2.99
CA VAL A 102 -6.03 16.88 -3.86
C VAL A 102 -6.91 15.68 -3.56
N ALA A 103 -8.20 15.80 -3.84
CA ALA A 103 -9.16 14.74 -3.59
C ALA A 103 -10.13 14.57 -4.75
N GLY A 104 -10.48 13.32 -5.06
CA GLY A 104 -11.44 13.02 -6.11
C GLY A 104 -11.89 11.56 -6.09
N LEU A 105 -13.15 11.36 -6.44
CA LEU A 105 -13.78 10.07 -6.72
C LEU A 105 -14.19 10.04 -8.19
N VAL A 106 -13.80 9.02 -8.93
CA VAL A 106 -14.26 8.79 -10.32
C VAL A 106 -14.84 7.39 -10.44
N GLY A 107 -15.94 7.24 -11.17
CA GLY A 107 -16.58 5.93 -11.33
C GLY A 107 -17.50 5.86 -12.53
N GLN A 108 -17.64 4.64 -13.05
CA GLN A 108 -18.55 4.30 -14.13
C GLN A 108 -19.17 2.93 -13.87
N LEU A 109 -20.47 2.83 -13.94
CA LEU A 109 -21.20 1.58 -13.99
C LEU A 109 -21.67 1.36 -15.44
N ASP A 110 -21.11 0.36 -16.11
CA ASP A 110 -21.49 -0.08 -17.44
C ASP A 110 -22.52 -1.20 -17.33
N ILE A 111 -23.71 -0.97 -17.84
CA ILE A 111 -24.83 -1.91 -17.81
C ILE A 111 -25.18 -2.33 -19.23
N ALA A 112 -25.04 -3.60 -19.53
CA ALA A 112 -25.56 -4.18 -20.77
C ALA A 112 -26.94 -4.79 -20.56
N SER A 113 -27.86 -4.42 -21.45
CA SER A 113 -29.18 -5.07 -21.58
C SER A 113 -29.14 -6.21 -22.61
N ASN A 114 -30.21 -6.98 -22.72
CA ASN A 114 -30.36 -8.02 -23.75
C ASN A 114 -30.42 -7.46 -25.20
N THR A 115 -30.59 -6.15 -25.34
CA THR A 115 -30.42 -5.45 -26.62
C THR A 115 -29.04 -4.82 -26.59
N SER A 116 -28.21 -4.98 -27.56
CA SER A 116 -26.79 -4.56 -27.69
C SER A 116 -26.45 -3.12 -27.24
N ARG A 117 -27.31 -2.47 -26.47
CA ARG A 117 -27.13 -1.11 -25.94
C ARG A 117 -26.54 -1.16 -24.54
N HIS A 118 -25.43 -0.46 -24.36
CA HIS A 118 -24.84 -0.17 -23.06
C HIS A 118 -25.43 1.10 -22.48
N LYS A 119 -25.70 1.10 -21.16
CA LYS A 119 -26.04 2.29 -20.39
C LYS A 119 -24.91 2.58 -19.42
N LEU A 120 -24.26 3.70 -19.60
CA LEU A 120 -23.19 4.17 -18.71
C LEU A 120 -23.80 5.09 -17.64
N ILE A 121 -23.47 4.81 -16.39
CA ILE A 121 -23.76 5.69 -15.24
C ILE A 121 -22.42 6.17 -14.71
N ASN A 122 -22.13 7.43 -14.94
CA ASN A 122 -20.87 8.07 -14.57
C ASN A 122 -20.98 8.81 -13.24
N THR A 123 -19.85 9.02 -12.59
CA THR A 123 -19.74 10.08 -11.59
C THR A 123 -19.83 11.44 -12.27
N ASP A 124 -20.70 12.30 -11.73
CA ASP A 124 -20.98 13.64 -12.23
C ASP A 124 -21.66 14.50 -11.13
N ALA A 125 -22.00 15.75 -11.46
CA ALA A 125 -22.67 16.66 -10.54
C ALA A 125 -24.09 16.21 -10.14
N SER A 126 -24.68 15.21 -10.79
CA SER A 126 -26.02 14.68 -10.44
C SER A 126 -26.00 13.69 -9.28
N TRP A 127 -24.83 13.33 -8.78
CA TRP A 127 -24.68 12.60 -7.52
C TRP A 127 -25.05 13.50 -6.35
N ARG A 128 -25.18 12.92 -5.18
CA ARG A 128 -25.35 13.62 -3.90
C ARG A 128 -24.18 13.30 -3.01
N ALA A 129 -23.70 14.30 -2.25
CA ALA A 129 -22.53 14.17 -1.38
C ALA A 129 -22.79 14.77 0.01
N SER A 130 -22.20 14.17 1.03
CA SER A 130 -22.21 14.65 2.42
C SER A 130 -20.88 14.37 3.08
N ARG A 131 -20.40 15.28 3.95
CA ARG A 131 -19.26 15.06 4.83
C ARG A 131 -19.67 14.41 6.16
N SER A 132 -20.95 14.36 6.45
CA SER A 132 -21.48 13.75 7.67
C SER A 132 -21.97 12.33 7.37
N LYS A 133 -21.49 11.36 8.14
CA LYS A 133 -22.01 10.00 8.11
C LYS A 133 -23.43 10.00 8.71
N ALA A 134 -24.34 9.30 8.07
CA ALA A 134 -25.68 9.04 8.58
C ALA A 134 -25.96 7.55 8.55
N ASP A 135 -26.67 7.01 9.53
CA ASP A 135 -27.00 5.58 9.59
C ASP A 135 -27.86 5.15 8.41
N GLY A 136 -27.52 4.01 7.82
CA GLY A 136 -28.21 3.45 6.66
C GLY A 136 -28.02 4.22 5.36
N TRP A 137 -27.03 5.13 5.29
CA TRP A 137 -26.75 5.96 4.13
C TRP A 137 -26.52 5.16 2.84
N GLU A 138 -26.06 3.93 2.93
CA GLU A 138 -25.83 3.00 1.81
C GLU A 138 -27.08 2.25 1.35
N SER A 139 -28.21 2.38 2.07
CA SER A 139 -29.44 1.61 1.83
C SER A 139 -30.44 2.33 0.90
N LEU A 140 -31.38 1.56 0.32
CA LEU A 140 -32.45 2.10 -0.54
C LEU A 140 -33.40 3.03 0.17
N GLY A 141 -33.64 2.81 1.48
CA GLY A 141 -34.60 3.59 2.27
C GLY A 141 -34.10 4.96 2.74
N PHE A 142 -32.80 5.19 2.65
CA PHE A 142 -32.22 6.42 3.14
C PHE A 142 -32.62 7.65 2.28
N ASP A 143 -32.98 8.74 2.93
CA ASP A 143 -33.33 10.01 2.31
C ASP A 143 -32.12 10.96 2.25
N ALA A 144 -31.60 11.16 1.05
CA ALA A 144 -30.46 12.04 0.79
C ALA A 144 -30.87 13.41 0.22
N ARG A 145 -32.12 13.85 0.39
CA ARG A 145 -32.60 15.15 -0.18
C ARG A 145 -31.81 16.34 0.36
N ASN A 146 -31.32 16.28 1.58
CA ASN A 146 -30.51 17.32 2.21
C ASN A 146 -29.00 17.24 1.84
N TRP A 147 -28.58 16.23 1.08
CA TRP A 147 -27.22 16.15 0.58
C TRP A 147 -27.02 17.06 -0.62
N THR A 148 -25.85 17.67 -0.73
CA THR A 148 -25.53 18.63 -1.79
C THR A 148 -25.05 17.92 -3.06
N ALA A 149 -25.02 18.64 -4.18
CA ALA A 149 -24.29 18.20 -5.36
C ALA A 149 -22.77 18.20 -5.05
N PRO A 150 -22.01 17.18 -5.47
CA PRO A 150 -20.57 17.20 -5.36
C PRO A 150 -19.97 18.26 -6.30
N ARG A 151 -18.79 18.75 -5.95
CA ARG A 151 -17.98 19.56 -6.86
C ARG A 151 -17.31 18.65 -7.89
N VAL A 152 -17.39 19.00 -9.17
CA VAL A 152 -16.58 18.41 -10.23
C VAL A 152 -15.16 18.98 -10.12
N THR A 153 -14.16 18.11 -10.03
CA THR A 153 -12.75 18.47 -9.86
C THR A 153 -11.92 18.24 -11.12
N GLY A 154 -12.46 17.55 -12.13
CA GLY A 154 -11.86 17.27 -13.43
C GLY A 154 -12.63 16.21 -14.19
N THR A 155 -12.21 15.88 -15.40
CA THR A 155 -12.75 14.78 -16.20
C THR A 155 -11.76 13.64 -16.25
N LEU A 156 -12.20 12.41 -16.40
CA LEU A 156 -11.33 11.25 -16.58
C LEU A 156 -10.38 11.46 -17.78
N GLY A 157 -9.09 11.46 -17.52
CA GLY A 157 -8.06 11.77 -18.50
C GLY A 157 -7.38 13.12 -18.29
N ASP A 158 -7.98 14.02 -17.49
CA ASP A 158 -7.38 15.31 -17.14
C ASP A 158 -6.44 15.16 -15.93
N GLY A 159 -5.50 16.12 -15.76
CA GLY A 159 -4.66 16.16 -14.56
C GLY A 159 -5.46 16.52 -13.30
N PRO A 160 -4.94 16.16 -12.10
CA PRO A 160 -3.65 15.50 -11.87
C PRO A 160 -3.68 13.98 -12.03
N TRP A 161 -4.85 13.33 -12.12
CA TRP A 161 -4.99 11.87 -12.03
C TRP A 161 -4.88 11.14 -13.40
N GLY A 162 -5.07 11.84 -14.53
CA GLY A 162 -5.03 11.22 -15.86
C GLY A 162 -6.16 10.20 -16.11
N ASN A 163 -5.90 9.26 -17.04
CA ASN A 163 -6.88 8.22 -17.40
C ASN A 163 -6.64 6.94 -16.60
N VAL A 164 -7.06 6.90 -15.35
CA VAL A 164 -6.92 5.74 -14.46
C VAL A 164 -7.73 4.52 -14.94
N PHE A 165 -8.72 4.71 -15.84
CA PHE A 165 -9.49 3.57 -16.40
C PHE A 165 -8.79 2.89 -17.57
N ALA A 166 -7.77 3.49 -18.18
CA ALA A 166 -7.03 2.86 -19.27
C ALA A 166 -6.35 1.56 -18.83
N GLN A 167 -6.12 1.40 -17.54
CA GLN A 167 -5.59 0.19 -16.92
C GLN A 167 -6.68 -0.70 -16.31
N ALA A 168 -7.91 -0.19 -16.15
CA ALA A 168 -9.03 -0.93 -15.64
C ALA A 168 -9.54 -1.93 -16.68
N GLY A 169 -9.16 -3.20 -16.57
CA GLY A 169 -9.63 -4.27 -17.45
C GLY A 169 -8.55 -5.07 -18.17
N LYS A 170 -7.31 -4.77 -17.96
CA LYS A 170 -6.21 -5.66 -18.35
C LYS A 170 -5.95 -6.68 -17.24
N GLY A 171 -6.78 -7.69 -17.14
CA GLY A 171 -6.61 -8.80 -16.23
C GLY A 171 -7.71 -8.91 -15.18
N SER A 172 -8.48 -9.96 -15.28
CA SER A 172 -9.34 -10.46 -14.20
C SER A 172 -8.43 -10.81 -13.02
N GLY A 173 -8.55 -10.07 -11.91
CA GLY A 173 -7.91 -10.43 -10.64
C GLY A 173 -6.64 -9.67 -10.24
N SER A 174 -6.15 -8.66 -11.00
CA SER A 174 -5.00 -7.89 -10.55
C SER A 174 -5.40 -6.81 -9.52
N VAL A 175 -4.83 -6.90 -8.35
CA VAL A 175 -4.82 -5.83 -7.35
C VAL A 175 -3.87 -4.75 -7.85
N PRO A 176 -4.26 -3.46 -7.95
CA PRO A 176 -3.35 -2.40 -8.38
C PRO A 176 -2.12 -2.31 -7.48
N GLY A 177 -0.96 -2.10 -8.10
CA GLY A 177 0.32 -2.14 -7.40
C GLY A 177 0.86 -3.56 -7.20
N VAL A 178 0.09 -4.60 -7.50
CA VAL A 178 0.56 -5.98 -7.52
C VAL A 178 0.78 -6.40 -8.96
N LEU A 179 2.03 -6.66 -9.32
CA LEU A 179 2.37 -7.24 -10.62
C LEU A 179 1.72 -8.62 -10.73
N ASN A 180 0.96 -8.84 -11.82
CA ASN A 180 0.55 -10.20 -12.15
C ASN A 180 1.82 -11.04 -12.38
N PRO A 181 1.97 -12.21 -11.75
CA PRO A 181 3.10 -13.10 -12.01
C PRO A 181 3.44 -13.32 -13.48
N GLU A 182 2.42 -13.37 -14.35
CA GLU A 182 2.57 -13.51 -15.80
C GLU A 182 3.22 -12.31 -16.50
N GLN A 183 3.29 -11.14 -15.83
CA GLN A 183 3.94 -9.94 -16.35
C GLN A 183 5.43 -9.86 -16.01
N LEU A 184 5.92 -10.79 -15.16
CA LEU A 184 7.31 -10.83 -14.75
C LEU A 184 8.15 -11.51 -15.83
N GLN A 185 9.27 -10.90 -16.20
CA GLN A 185 10.29 -11.56 -17.02
C GLN A 185 11.16 -12.44 -16.13
N LEU A 186 10.94 -13.73 -16.19
CA LEU A 186 11.64 -14.70 -15.35
C LEU A 186 12.75 -15.39 -16.13
N ALA A 187 13.85 -15.68 -15.43
CA ALA A 187 14.89 -16.55 -15.96
C ALA A 187 14.35 -17.97 -16.19
N LYS A 188 14.96 -18.71 -17.13
CA LYS A 188 14.57 -20.10 -17.42
C LYS A 188 14.64 -20.97 -16.15
N GLY A 189 13.57 -21.68 -15.87
CA GLY A 189 13.45 -22.57 -14.72
C GLY A 189 12.81 -21.92 -13.49
N PHE A 190 12.47 -20.64 -13.53
CA PHE A 190 11.74 -19.97 -12.47
C PHE A 190 10.27 -19.80 -12.82
N LYS A 191 9.41 -19.84 -11.82
CA LYS A 191 7.97 -19.56 -11.89
C LYS A 191 7.64 -18.57 -10.78
N ALA A 192 6.81 -17.57 -11.07
CA ALA A 192 6.26 -16.67 -10.07
C ALA A 192 4.82 -17.06 -9.75
N GLU A 193 4.47 -17.01 -8.48
CA GLU A 193 3.11 -17.22 -7.98
C GLU A 193 2.76 -16.12 -6.98
N LEU A 194 1.57 -15.55 -7.10
CA LEU A 194 1.06 -14.58 -6.13
C LEU A 194 0.50 -15.35 -4.93
N LEU A 195 1.18 -15.29 -3.80
CA LEU A 195 0.76 -15.98 -2.58
C LEU A 195 -0.14 -15.10 -1.70
N HIS A 196 0.18 -13.82 -1.55
CA HIS A 196 -0.52 -12.89 -0.65
C HIS A 196 -0.42 -11.46 -1.16
N ILE A 197 -1.46 -10.69 -0.87
CA ILE A 197 -1.49 -9.25 -1.06
C ILE A 197 -1.66 -8.64 0.32
N VAL A 198 -0.64 -7.93 0.78
CA VAL A 198 -0.65 -7.32 2.11
C VAL A 198 -1.79 -6.30 2.22
N PRO A 199 -2.81 -6.53 3.08
CA PRO A 199 -3.87 -5.55 3.30
C PRO A 199 -3.32 -4.38 4.12
N LYS A 200 -3.05 -3.27 3.46
CA LYS A 200 -2.38 -2.09 4.04
C LYS A 200 -3.03 -1.57 5.32
N GLY A 201 -4.36 -1.64 5.43
CA GLY A 201 -5.08 -1.21 6.63
C GLY A 201 -4.90 -2.10 7.85
N ASP A 202 -4.61 -3.39 7.65
CA ASP A 202 -4.56 -4.39 8.72
C ASP A 202 -3.13 -4.88 9.01
N GLN A 203 -2.28 -4.96 7.96
CA GLN A 203 -0.92 -5.51 8.03
C GLN A 203 0.15 -4.49 7.62
N GLY A 204 -0.24 -3.26 7.30
CA GLY A 204 0.65 -2.16 7.00
C GLY A 204 1.44 -2.31 5.70
N SER A 205 2.71 -1.95 5.75
CA SER A 205 3.63 -1.97 4.62
C SER A 205 4.86 -2.82 4.98
N TRP A 206 4.97 -4.01 4.41
CA TRP A 206 6.09 -4.90 4.69
C TRP A 206 7.36 -4.43 4.00
N VAL A 207 8.42 -4.23 4.77
CA VAL A 207 9.68 -3.63 4.31
C VAL A 207 10.91 -4.50 4.53
N ALA A 208 10.85 -5.49 5.40
CA ALA A 208 11.91 -6.46 5.63
C ALA A 208 11.35 -7.86 5.79
N MET A 209 12.15 -8.88 5.45
CA MET A 209 11.75 -10.27 5.53
C MET A 209 12.97 -11.17 5.78
N THR A 210 12.77 -12.21 6.58
CA THR A 210 13.75 -13.30 6.80
C THR A 210 13.04 -14.65 6.82
N GLU A 211 13.80 -15.74 6.65
CA GLU A 211 13.30 -17.11 6.81
C GLU A 211 13.70 -17.64 8.18
N ASP A 212 12.78 -18.29 8.90
CA ASP A 212 13.06 -18.94 10.18
C ASP A 212 13.58 -20.39 9.99
N HIS A 213 13.98 -21.03 11.09
CA HIS A 213 14.52 -22.39 11.10
C HIS A 213 13.55 -23.49 10.64
N LYS A 214 12.24 -23.17 10.50
CA LYS A 214 11.19 -24.07 10.01
C LYS A 214 10.80 -23.81 8.55
N GLY A 215 11.50 -22.90 7.86
CA GLY A 215 11.19 -22.53 6.47
C GLY A 215 9.97 -21.61 6.34
N ARG A 216 9.55 -20.96 7.43
CA ARG A 216 8.51 -19.93 7.39
C ARG A 216 9.19 -18.57 7.25
N LEU A 217 8.46 -17.61 6.67
CA LEU A 217 8.95 -16.26 6.53
C LEU A 217 8.48 -15.42 7.72
N ILE A 218 9.31 -14.46 8.12
CA ILE A 218 8.96 -13.41 9.08
C ILE A 218 9.09 -12.09 8.35
N ALA A 219 8.01 -11.32 8.27
CA ALA A 219 7.97 -10.00 7.64
C ALA A 219 7.65 -8.92 8.67
N SER A 220 8.15 -7.70 8.44
CA SER A 220 7.86 -6.55 9.29
C SER A 220 7.06 -5.49 8.57
N ASP A 221 6.02 -4.98 9.23
CA ASP A 221 5.40 -3.72 8.87
C ASP A 221 6.29 -2.54 9.30
N GLN A 222 6.49 -1.60 8.39
CA GLN A 222 7.35 -0.42 8.58
C GLN A 222 7.02 0.37 9.86
N TYR A 223 5.75 0.46 10.22
CA TYR A 223 5.26 1.24 11.37
C TYR A 223 4.44 0.41 12.35
N GLY A 224 4.46 -0.90 12.22
CA GLY A 224 3.63 -1.81 12.99
C GLY A 224 4.38 -3.03 13.49
N HIS A 225 3.73 -4.16 13.41
CA HIS A 225 4.14 -5.43 14.02
C HIS A 225 4.94 -6.32 13.05
N LEU A 226 5.33 -7.48 13.57
CA LEU A 226 5.90 -8.57 12.80
C LEU A 226 4.82 -9.59 12.45
N TYR A 227 4.97 -10.25 11.30
CA TYR A 227 4.06 -11.29 10.83
C TYR A 227 4.85 -12.53 10.46
N ARG A 228 4.36 -13.70 10.88
CA ARG A 228 4.89 -15.00 10.46
C ARG A 228 4.04 -15.53 9.33
N ILE A 229 4.69 -16.01 8.28
CA ILE A 229 4.05 -16.47 7.06
C ILE A 229 4.46 -17.92 6.83
N THR A 230 3.50 -18.83 6.84
CA THR A 230 3.70 -20.21 6.44
C THR A 230 3.27 -20.35 4.98
N PRO A 231 4.22 -20.44 4.03
CA PRO A 231 3.86 -20.58 2.62
C PRO A 231 3.25 -21.97 2.37
N PRO A 232 2.37 -22.10 1.36
CA PRO A 232 1.90 -23.41 0.92
C PRO A 232 3.08 -24.24 0.39
N LYS A 233 2.96 -25.56 0.47
CA LYS A 233 3.97 -26.44 -0.14
C LYS A 233 4.00 -26.25 -1.66
N LEU A 234 5.15 -26.48 -2.26
CA LEU A 234 5.31 -26.36 -3.70
C LEU A 234 4.25 -27.18 -4.46
N GLY A 235 3.49 -26.51 -5.34
CA GLY A 235 2.39 -27.11 -6.10
C GLY A 235 1.03 -27.12 -5.40
N GLU A 236 0.94 -26.67 -4.15
CA GLU A 236 -0.34 -26.45 -3.49
C GLU A 236 -0.96 -25.09 -3.88
N ASN A 237 -2.26 -24.95 -3.62
CA ASN A 237 -2.98 -23.72 -3.91
C ASN A 237 -2.51 -22.58 -3.00
N ALA A 238 -2.29 -21.40 -3.56
CA ALA A 238 -1.89 -20.18 -2.86
C ALA A 238 -2.82 -19.81 -1.68
N SER A 239 -4.11 -20.21 -1.75
CA SER A 239 -5.07 -19.96 -0.65
C SER A 239 -4.75 -20.71 0.65
N LYS A 240 -3.80 -21.64 0.64
CA LYS A 240 -3.33 -22.34 1.84
C LYS A 240 -2.24 -21.57 2.60
N ILE A 241 -1.84 -20.41 2.12
CA ILE A 241 -0.95 -19.54 2.89
C ILE A 241 -1.56 -19.24 4.26
N TYR A 242 -0.78 -19.34 5.31
CA TYR A 242 -1.19 -18.97 6.65
C TYR A 242 -0.32 -17.83 7.16
N ILE A 243 -0.96 -16.78 7.67
CA ILE A 243 -0.29 -15.57 8.16
C ILE A 243 -0.82 -15.27 9.56
N GLU A 244 0.09 -15.15 10.49
CA GLU A 244 -0.21 -14.77 11.86
C GLU A 244 0.62 -13.56 12.29
N LYS A 245 0.05 -12.72 13.15
CA LYS A 245 0.78 -11.67 13.82
C LYS A 245 1.65 -12.32 14.91
N ILE A 246 2.93 -11.93 14.97
CA ILE A 246 3.81 -12.31 16.07
C ILE A 246 3.51 -11.42 17.27
N ASP A 247 3.21 -12.01 18.42
CA ASP A 247 2.80 -11.28 19.62
C ASP A 247 3.98 -10.81 20.50
N ALA A 248 5.17 -10.72 19.93
CA ALA A 248 6.31 -10.12 20.60
C ALA A 248 6.13 -8.58 20.68
N PRO A 249 6.49 -7.94 21.81
CA PRO A 249 6.33 -6.50 22.00
C PRO A 249 7.41 -5.68 21.25
N ILE A 250 7.60 -5.96 19.96
CA ILE A 250 8.56 -5.31 19.08
C ILE A 250 7.95 -5.05 17.70
N GLY A 251 8.40 -3.99 17.04
CA GLY A 251 7.96 -3.64 15.69
C GLY A 251 8.72 -2.44 15.14
N HIS A 252 8.22 -1.82 14.06
CA HIS A 252 8.93 -0.78 13.30
C HIS A 252 10.29 -1.28 12.79
N ALA A 253 10.39 -2.58 12.49
CA ALA A 253 11.63 -3.19 12.06
C ALA A 253 11.92 -2.85 10.59
N GLN A 254 13.16 -2.43 10.33
CA GLN A 254 13.66 -2.20 8.98
C GLN A 254 14.61 -3.33 8.54
N GLY A 255 15.16 -4.09 9.48
CA GLY A 255 16.01 -5.27 9.22
C GLY A 255 15.60 -6.44 10.08
N LEU A 256 15.59 -7.62 9.48
CA LEU A 256 15.26 -8.89 10.12
C LEU A 256 16.26 -9.96 9.73
N LEU A 257 16.73 -10.73 10.69
CA LEU A 257 17.60 -11.89 10.45
C LEU A 257 17.29 -13.01 11.44
N TRP A 258 16.99 -14.19 10.94
CA TRP A 258 16.98 -15.40 11.74
C TRP A 258 18.38 -16.02 11.77
N ALA A 259 18.99 -16.06 12.92
CA ALA A 259 20.30 -16.68 13.14
C ALA A 259 20.48 -17.04 14.61
N PHE A 260 21.35 -18.01 14.92
CA PHE A 260 21.68 -18.40 16.29
C PHE A 260 20.43 -18.69 17.14
N ASP A 261 19.48 -19.43 16.57
CA ASP A 261 18.17 -19.77 17.15
C ASP A 261 17.40 -18.55 17.71
N SER A 262 17.53 -17.42 17.05
CA SER A 262 16.94 -16.15 17.47
C SER A 262 16.56 -15.29 16.27
N LEU A 263 15.58 -14.44 16.45
CA LEU A 263 15.27 -13.37 15.51
C LEU A 263 16.00 -12.09 15.93
N TYR A 264 16.92 -11.63 15.09
CA TYR A 264 17.53 -10.31 15.24
C TYR A 264 16.68 -9.27 14.52
N VAL A 265 16.44 -8.15 15.20
CA VAL A 265 15.55 -7.07 14.74
C VAL A 265 16.26 -5.74 14.82
N VAL A 266 16.38 -5.06 13.69
CA VAL A 266 16.82 -3.65 13.65
C VAL A 266 15.59 -2.76 13.61
N VAL A 267 15.36 -2.04 14.68
CA VAL A 267 14.25 -1.09 14.80
C VAL A 267 14.70 0.29 14.35
N ASN A 268 13.83 1.01 13.63
CA ASN A 268 14.05 2.37 13.18
C ASN A 268 12.90 3.27 13.65
N GLY A 269 13.22 4.30 14.46
CA GLY A 269 12.25 5.25 14.98
C GLY A 269 11.68 4.89 16.35
N GLY A 270 10.40 5.19 16.57
CA GLY A 270 9.77 5.08 17.90
C GLY A 270 9.60 3.67 18.44
N GLY A 271 9.44 2.70 17.55
CA GLY A 271 9.24 1.29 17.92
C GLY A 271 7.93 1.02 18.66
N ILE A 272 7.83 -0.18 19.23
CA ILE A 272 6.70 -0.64 20.05
C ILE A 272 7.20 -0.96 21.46
N ALA A 273 6.37 -0.75 22.48
CA ALA A 273 6.64 -1.06 23.89
C ALA A 273 7.98 -0.49 24.42
N GLY A 274 8.42 0.68 23.91
CA GLY A 274 9.67 1.31 24.32
C GLY A 274 10.93 0.79 23.61
N HIS A 275 10.77 -0.13 22.65
CA HIS A 275 11.86 -0.66 21.83
C HIS A 275 12.09 0.22 20.58
N GLY A 276 12.54 1.47 20.79
CA GLY A 276 12.90 2.41 19.70
C GLY A 276 14.17 1.99 18.97
N SER A 277 14.73 2.89 18.14
CA SER A 277 15.91 2.61 17.31
C SER A 277 17.00 1.82 18.01
N GLY A 278 17.40 0.69 17.44
CA GLY A 278 18.36 -0.21 18.07
C GLY A 278 18.43 -1.59 17.40
N LEU A 279 19.37 -2.41 17.90
CA LEU A 279 19.47 -3.84 17.62
C LEU A 279 18.91 -4.63 18.79
N TYR A 280 18.04 -5.58 18.47
CA TYR A 280 17.36 -6.45 19.43
C TYR A 280 17.52 -7.90 19.03
N ARG A 281 17.41 -8.78 20.04
CA ARG A 281 17.30 -10.22 19.87
C ARG A 281 15.98 -10.68 20.47
N VAL A 282 15.22 -11.45 19.70
CA VAL A 282 13.92 -12.00 20.11
C VAL A 282 14.01 -13.51 20.09
N THR A 283 13.61 -14.14 21.19
CA THR A 283 13.71 -15.58 21.40
C THR A 283 12.39 -16.17 21.84
N ASP A 284 12.23 -17.46 21.56
CA ASP A 284 11.25 -18.34 22.17
C ASP A 284 11.96 -18.99 23.39
N THR A 285 11.45 -18.72 24.60
CA THR A 285 12.15 -19.14 25.84
C THR A 285 11.63 -20.45 26.43
N ASP A 286 10.44 -20.89 26.06
CA ASP A 286 9.81 -22.12 26.58
C ASP A 286 9.61 -23.21 25.50
N GLY A 287 9.89 -22.91 24.24
CA GLY A 287 9.86 -23.86 23.14
C GLY A 287 8.46 -24.09 22.56
N ASP A 288 7.53 -23.19 22.78
CA ASP A 288 6.16 -23.28 22.28
C ASP A 288 5.98 -22.71 20.85
N ASP A 289 7.08 -22.30 20.22
CA ASP A 289 7.14 -21.69 18.89
C ASP A 289 6.63 -20.24 18.86
N GLN A 290 6.44 -19.59 20.01
CA GLN A 290 6.17 -18.17 20.08
C GLN A 290 7.42 -17.39 20.49
N LEU A 291 7.61 -16.25 19.87
CA LEU A 291 8.69 -15.32 20.23
C LEU A 291 8.21 -14.45 21.38
N ASP A 292 8.64 -14.73 22.58
CA ASP A 292 8.11 -14.16 23.82
C ASP A 292 9.07 -13.20 24.55
N LYS A 293 10.38 -13.30 24.30
CA LYS A 293 11.38 -12.47 24.98
C LYS A 293 12.11 -11.55 24.02
N VAL A 294 12.06 -10.24 24.32
CA VAL A 294 12.82 -9.21 23.61
C VAL A 294 14.00 -8.75 24.46
N GLU A 295 15.21 -8.92 23.96
CA GLU A 295 16.44 -8.45 24.58
C GLU A 295 17.03 -7.27 23.79
N THR A 296 17.31 -6.15 24.45
CA THR A 296 18.02 -5.02 23.83
C THR A 296 19.52 -5.33 23.78
N LEU A 297 20.07 -5.51 22.59
CA LEU A 297 21.51 -5.70 22.41
C LEU A 297 22.23 -4.33 22.42
N GLN A 298 21.70 -3.35 21.69
CA GLN A 298 22.18 -1.97 21.78
C GLN A 298 21.12 -0.97 21.27
N LYS A 299 20.92 0.10 22.02
CA LYS A 299 20.18 1.28 21.52
C LYS A 299 21.07 2.04 20.56
N ILE A 300 20.45 2.56 19.48
CA ILE A 300 21.14 3.30 18.42
C ILE A 300 20.45 4.66 18.30
N ASN A 301 21.23 5.73 18.32
CA ASN A 301 20.71 7.08 18.17
C ASN A 301 20.61 7.42 16.68
N GLY A 302 19.41 7.34 16.12
CA GLY A 302 19.12 7.61 14.73
C GLY A 302 17.68 7.24 14.41
N GLY A 303 17.20 7.65 13.24
CA GLY A 303 15.84 7.36 12.81
C GLY A 303 15.51 7.96 11.46
N GLY A 304 14.30 7.69 10.98
CA GLY A 304 13.80 8.17 9.70
C GLY A 304 14.44 7.47 8.49
N GLU A 305 14.40 8.12 7.34
CA GLU A 305 14.80 7.54 6.05
C GLU A 305 16.26 7.05 6.03
N HIS A 306 17.14 7.67 6.82
CA HIS A 306 18.56 7.32 6.91
C HIS A 306 18.95 6.79 8.30
N GLY A 307 17.99 6.16 8.98
CA GLY A 307 18.17 5.55 10.30
C GLY A 307 18.88 4.19 10.27
N PRO A 308 18.78 3.39 11.35
CA PRO A 308 19.20 1.98 11.34
C PRO A 308 18.38 1.18 10.31
N HIS A 309 19.04 0.32 9.51
CA HIS A 309 18.37 -0.32 8.38
C HIS A 309 18.37 -1.82 8.40
N ASP A 310 19.52 -2.49 8.57
CA ASP A 310 19.55 -3.93 8.31
C ASP A 310 20.56 -4.67 9.17
N VAL A 311 20.39 -5.98 9.24
CA VAL A 311 21.28 -6.93 9.89
C VAL A 311 21.42 -8.19 9.03
N ILE A 312 22.66 -8.61 8.80
CA ILE A 312 22.96 -9.83 8.05
C ILE A 312 24.07 -10.64 8.76
N LEU A 313 24.20 -11.92 8.41
CA LEU A 313 25.33 -12.73 8.87
C LEU A 313 26.63 -12.29 8.20
N THR A 314 27.74 -12.37 8.95
CA THR A 314 29.08 -12.35 8.36
C THR A 314 29.30 -13.56 7.44
N PRO A 315 30.21 -13.51 6.45
CA PRO A 315 30.46 -14.62 5.53
C PRO A 315 30.87 -15.94 6.24
N ASP A 316 31.54 -15.84 7.39
CA ASP A 316 31.92 -16.99 8.24
C ASP A 316 30.79 -17.50 9.14
N LYS A 317 29.62 -16.83 9.08
CA LYS A 317 28.40 -17.12 9.87
C LYS A 317 28.60 -17.11 11.40
N LYS A 318 29.62 -16.39 11.89
CA LYS A 318 29.93 -16.34 13.33
C LYS A 318 29.50 -15.04 14.01
N ASN A 319 29.26 -13.99 13.23
CA ASN A 319 28.90 -12.67 13.71
C ASN A 319 27.82 -12.07 12.83
N LEU A 320 27.40 -10.87 13.18
CA LEU A 320 26.43 -10.05 12.46
C LEU A 320 27.17 -8.86 11.82
N TYR A 321 26.68 -8.40 10.67
CA TYR A 321 26.87 -7.03 10.21
C TYR A 321 25.59 -6.26 10.44
N VAL A 322 25.70 -5.09 11.04
CA VAL A 322 24.60 -4.14 11.25
C VAL A 322 24.91 -2.88 10.46
N VAL A 323 23.95 -2.40 9.68
CA VAL A 323 24.11 -1.22 8.84
C VAL A 323 23.12 -0.11 9.24
N ALA A 324 23.59 1.13 9.20
CA ALA A 324 22.79 2.31 9.42
C ALA A 324 23.14 3.43 8.42
N GLY A 325 22.14 4.21 8.08
CA GLY A 325 22.32 5.39 7.22
C GLY A 325 22.90 6.58 7.96
N ASN A 326 23.18 7.65 7.22
CA ASN A 326 23.92 8.80 7.72
C ASN A 326 23.15 9.74 8.67
N HIS A 327 21.87 9.50 8.95
CA HIS A 327 21.14 10.15 10.06
C HIS A 327 21.27 9.37 11.39
N THR A 328 22.26 8.49 11.47
CA THR A 328 22.48 7.61 12.62
C THR A 328 23.87 7.85 13.21
N GLN A 329 23.90 8.17 14.47
CA GLN A 329 25.18 8.34 15.18
C GLN A 329 25.89 6.99 15.31
N LEU A 330 27.23 7.02 15.40
CA LEU A 330 28.01 5.82 15.72
C LEU A 330 27.49 5.20 17.03
N PRO A 331 27.50 3.87 17.14
CA PRO A 331 27.15 3.20 18.38
C PRO A 331 27.97 3.75 19.56
N ALA A 332 27.32 3.94 20.70
CA ALA A 332 27.99 4.50 21.88
C ALA A 332 29.13 3.61 22.39
N LYS A 333 28.97 2.28 22.21
CA LYS A 333 30.00 1.30 22.57
C LYS A 333 30.62 0.72 21.30
N LEU A 334 31.91 0.96 21.12
CA LEU A 334 32.72 0.35 20.06
C LEU A 334 33.96 -0.23 20.69
N ASP A 335 34.20 -1.53 20.46
CA ASP A 335 35.37 -2.25 20.99
C ASP A 335 36.59 -2.14 20.06
N ALA A 336 36.35 -1.93 18.78
CA ALA A 336 37.38 -1.75 17.77
C ALA A 336 36.90 -0.90 16.59
N LYS A 337 37.83 -0.24 15.91
CA LYS A 337 37.62 0.52 14.68
C LYS A 337 38.64 0.08 13.64
N ARG A 338 38.18 -0.38 12.47
CA ARG A 338 39.07 -0.66 11.34
C ARG A 338 39.33 0.56 10.48
N ASN A 339 38.42 1.52 10.52
CA ASN A 339 38.55 2.74 9.75
C ASN A 339 39.74 3.59 10.28
N PRO A 340 40.39 4.35 9.40
CA PRO A 340 41.32 5.40 9.79
C PRO A 340 40.70 6.32 10.81
N SER A 341 41.55 6.92 11.67
CA SER A 341 41.09 7.90 12.66
C SER A 341 40.59 9.20 12.03
N ALA A 342 40.94 9.44 10.74
CA ALA A 342 40.50 10.61 9.97
C ALA A 342 39.59 10.19 8.82
N PHE A 343 38.42 10.79 8.75
CA PHE A 343 37.46 10.62 7.65
C PHE A 343 37.70 11.75 6.64
N GLU A 344 38.70 11.55 5.78
CA GLU A 344 39.20 12.61 4.88
C GLU A 344 38.54 12.60 3.51
N GLU A 345 37.73 11.63 3.17
CA GLU A 345 37.06 11.55 1.88
C GLU A 345 36.16 12.75 1.59
N ASP A 346 35.58 13.35 2.59
CA ASP A 346 34.83 14.60 2.45
C ASP A 346 35.75 15.84 2.23
N LEU A 347 37.05 15.69 2.36
CA LEU A 347 38.05 16.72 2.17
C LEU A 347 38.76 16.64 0.83
N LEU A 348 38.75 15.47 0.16
CA LEU A 348 39.41 15.24 -1.11
C LEU A 348 38.74 15.95 -2.29
N LEU A 349 37.42 16.05 -2.24
CA LEU A 349 36.62 16.75 -3.26
C LEU A 349 35.53 17.59 -2.54
N PRO A 350 35.12 18.72 -3.13
CA PRO A 350 33.99 19.46 -2.60
C PRO A 350 32.77 18.54 -2.52
N ARG A 351 32.21 18.40 -1.34
CA ARG A 351 30.99 17.61 -1.14
C ARG A 351 29.87 18.21 -1.99
N GLN A 352 29.34 17.45 -2.92
CA GLN A 352 28.18 17.84 -3.69
C GLN A 352 26.92 17.63 -2.84
N PRO A 353 26.12 18.67 -2.58
CA PRO A 353 24.84 18.48 -1.91
C PRO A 353 23.95 17.57 -2.77
N ASP A 354 23.25 16.63 -2.14
CA ASP A 354 22.17 15.90 -2.81
C ASP A 354 21.20 16.91 -3.43
N ALA A 355 20.81 16.70 -4.69
CA ALA A 355 19.88 17.54 -5.43
C ALA A 355 18.54 17.75 -4.68
N ARG A 356 18.12 16.79 -3.85
CA ARG A 356 16.94 16.86 -2.99
C ARG A 356 17.23 17.49 -1.62
N GLY A 357 18.48 17.80 -1.32
CA GLY A 357 18.91 18.39 -0.05
C GLY A 357 18.99 17.41 1.12
N HIS A 358 18.91 16.10 0.86
CA HIS A 358 19.07 15.06 1.88
C HIS A 358 20.50 15.11 2.45
N ALA A 359 20.62 14.94 3.76
CA ALA A 359 21.91 14.90 4.46
C ALA A 359 22.87 16.06 4.15
N ARG A 360 22.37 17.19 3.68
CA ARG A 360 23.18 18.36 3.25
C ARG A 360 24.16 18.84 4.34
N THR A 361 23.80 18.67 5.62
CA THR A 361 24.60 19.12 6.76
C THR A 361 25.31 18.00 7.50
N ILE A 362 25.15 16.75 7.07
CA ILE A 362 25.72 15.58 7.73
C ILE A 362 27.00 15.21 7.00
N ARG A 363 28.13 15.24 7.73
CA ARG A 363 29.43 14.87 7.25
C ARG A 363 29.88 13.54 7.85
N ALA A 364 30.94 12.96 7.32
CA ALA A 364 31.59 11.79 7.89
C ALA A 364 32.03 12.04 9.36
N PRO A 365 31.92 11.03 10.27
CA PRO A 365 31.33 9.72 10.00
C PRO A 365 29.79 9.81 9.86
N GLY A 366 29.29 9.39 8.72
CA GLY A 366 27.86 9.47 8.42
C GLY A 366 27.38 8.21 7.70
N GLY A 367 26.59 7.42 8.41
CA GLY A 367 26.30 6.04 8.03
C GLY A 367 27.47 5.12 8.40
N TRP A 368 27.16 3.87 8.72
CA TRP A 368 28.17 2.95 9.18
C TRP A 368 27.78 1.50 9.02
N VAL A 369 28.80 0.63 9.00
CA VAL A 369 28.68 -0.82 9.11
C VAL A 369 29.50 -1.27 10.31
N CYS A 370 28.83 -1.96 11.24
CA CYS A 370 29.49 -2.57 12.38
C CYS A 370 29.41 -4.10 12.31
N LYS A 371 30.51 -4.78 12.66
CA LYS A 371 30.50 -6.20 12.99
C LYS A 371 30.17 -6.38 14.46
N VAL A 372 29.20 -7.24 14.74
CA VAL A 372 28.63 -7.41 16.09
C VAL A 372 28.65 -8.89 16.47
N SER A 373 29.05 -9.21 17.71
CA SER A 373 28.92 -10.59 18.24
C SER A 373 27.43 -10.95 18.42
N PRO A 374 27.05 -12.24 18.31
CA PRO A 374 25.65 -12.68 18.43
C PRO A 374 24.98 -12.26 19.75
N ASP A 375 25.74 -12.12 20.82
CA ASP A 375 25.26 -11.66 22.13
C ASP A 375 25.23 -10.11 22.27
N GLY A 376 25.58 -9.39 21.21
CA GLY A 376 25.59 -7.92 21.20
C GLY A 376 26.66 -7.28 22.04
N LYS A 377 27.59 -8.03 22.63
CA LYS A 377 28.60 -7.50 23.57
C LYS A 377 29.81 -6.85 22.91
N LYS A 378 30.16 -7.31 21.69
CA LYS A 378 31.32 -6.77 20.95
C LYS A 378 30.86 -6.07 19.69
N TRP A 379 31.32 -4.84 19.52
CA TRP A 379 31.02 -3.99 18.36
C TRP A 379 32.31 -3.49 17.72
N GLU A 380 32.54 -3.82 16.48
CA GLU A 380 33.68 -3.39 15.67
C GLU A 380 33.19 -2.54 14.49
N LEU A 381 33.62 -1.30 14.41
CA LEU A 381 33.34 -0.44 13.26
C LEU A 381 34.16 -0.89 12.05
N ILE A 382 33.48 -1.28 10.98
CA ILE A 382 34.11 -1.76 9.73
C ILE A 382 34.24 -0.61 8.73
N SER A 383 33.18 0.19 8.59
CA SER A 383 33.13 1.32 7.66
C SER A 383 32.16 2.39 8.18
N SER A 384 32.45 3.65 7.84
CA SER A 384 31.56 4.79 8.10
C SER A 384 31.87 5.92 7.12
#